data_05012c1b33d0b682cc0afc3927c151f6
#
_entry.id   05012c1b33d0b682cc0afc3927c151f6
#
_cell.length_a   1.000
_cell.length_b   1.000
_cell.length_c   1.000
_cell.angle_alpha   90.00
_cell.angle_beta   90.00
_cell.angle_gamma   90.00
#
_symmetry.space_group_name_H-M   'P 1'
#
loop_
_entity.id
_entity.type
_entity.pdbx_description
1 polymer ?
#
loop_
_entity_poly.entity_id
_entity_poly.type
_entity_poly.pdbx_seq_one_letter_code
_entity_poly.pdbx_strand_id
1 'polypeptide(L)'
;FEITHHPEVCAEVTRLPVEQLGVDAAILFADIMTPLVPMGVDVEIKSGVGPVIDHTIQSAADVGHLGELDPQRDVGFVMDTVKLLQEQLSVPLIGFAGAPFTLASYMIEGGPSKNYHLTKAFMYAQPEAWQALMDKLGAMTVTYLKAQIDAGAAAVQIFDSWVGALNDEDYRTYIA
;
A
#
# COMPACT_ATOMS: atom_id res chain seq x y z
N PHE A 1 -9.38 6.00 -7.30
CA PHE A 1 -8.75 4.88 -8.05
C PHE A 1 -8.85 5.02 -9.57
N GLU A 2 -9.90 5.65 -10.14
CA GLU A 2 -10.07 5.74 -11.60
C GLU A 2 -8.84 6.37 -12.29
N ILE A 3 -8.28 7.44 -11.72
CA ILE A 3 -7.09 8.12 -12.25
C ILE A 3 -5.87 7.19 -12.29
N THR A 4 -5.70 6.33 -11.29
CA THR A 4 -4.50 5.46 -11.20
C THR A 4 -4.43 4.41 -12.32
N HIS A 5 -5.54 4.12 -13.01
CA HIS A 5 -5.59 3.23 -14.16
C HIS A 5 -5.18 3.90 -15.49
N HIS A 6 -4.78 5.18 -15.44
CA HIS A 6 -4.33 5.94 -16.61
C HIS A 6 -2.84 6.30 -16.48
N PRO A 7 -1.90 5.47 -16.99
CA PRO A 7 -0.46 5.64 -16.81
C PRO A 7 0.05 7.02 -17.23
N GLU A 8 -0.47 7.59 -18.32
CA GLU A 8 -0.06 8.90 -18.83
C GLU A 8 -0.43 10.02 -17.86
N VAL A 9 -1.63 9.96 -17.25
CA VAL A 9 -2.10 10.95 -16.27
C VAL A 9 -1.28 10.83 -14.98
N CYS A 10 -1.03 9.62 -14.51
CA CYS A 10 -0.19 9.38 -13.34
C CYS A 10 1.25 9.87 -13.56
N ALA A 11 1.80 9.66 -14.75
CA ALA A 11 3.13 10.15 -15.12
C ALA A 11 3.17 11.68 -15.14
N GLU A 12 2.16 12.34 -15.69
CA GLU A 12 2.05 13.80 -15.68
C GLU A 12 2.01 14.34 -14.24
N VAL A 13 1.13 13.79 -13.39
CA VAL A 13 1.02 14.21 -11.97
C VAL A 13 2.32 13.99 -11.21
N THR A 14 3.02 12.89 -11.47
CA THR A 14 4.31 12.57 -10.84
C THR A 14 5.41 13.57 -11.24
N ARG A 15 5.40 14.08 -12.48
CA ARG A 15 6.39 15.06 -12.97
C ARG A 15 6.19 16.47 -12.45
N LEU A 16 4.95 16.87 -12.16
CA LEU A 16 4.62 18.23 -11.75
C LEU A 16 5.51 18.80 -10.63
N PRO A 17 5.76 18.10 -9.50
CA PRO A 17 6.65 18.59 -8.46
C PRO A 17 8.10 18.80 -8.93
N VAL A 18 8.59 17.94 -9.82
CA VAL A 18 9.95 18.08 -10.38
C VAL A 18 10.03 19.35 -11.23
N GLU A 19 9.07 19.55 -12.13
CA GLU A 19 9.04 20.69 -13.06
C GLU A 19 8.78 22.02 -12.37
N GLN A 20 7.90 22.03 -11.36
CA GLN A 20 7.46 23.28 -10.72
C GLN A 20 8.33 23.68 -9.52
N LEU A 21 8.85 22.71 -8.77
CA LEU A 21 9.57 22.93 -7.52
C LEU A 21 11.07 22.62 -7.62
N GLY A 22 11.51 21.91 -8.66
CA GLY A 22 12.91 21.55 -8.84
C GLY A 22 13.43 20.57 -7.77
N VAL A 23 12.61 19.61 -7.37
CA VAL A 23 12.98 18.60 -6.37
C VAL A 23 13.98 17.59 -6.94
N ASP A 24 14.77 16.95 -6.07
CA ASP A 24 15.85 16.05 -6.45
C ASP A 24 15.41 14.61 -6.76
N ALA A 25 14.17 14.26 -6.49
CA ALA A 25 13.55 12.97 -6.81
C ALA A 25 12.05 13.12 -7.03
N ALA A 26 11.49 12.25 -7.86
CA ALA A 26 10.05 12.13 -8.04
C ALA A 26 9.50 10.97 -7.18
N ILE A 27 8.32 11.15 -6.60
CA ILE A 27 7.59 10.07 -5.93
C ILE A 27 6.44 9.66 -6.85
N LEU A 28 6.35 8.37 -7.15
CA LEU A 28 5.30 7.80 -7.98
C LEU A 28 3.91 8.21 -7.48
N PHE A 29 3.08 8.76 -8.34
CA PHE A 29 1.67 9.02 -8.00
C PHE A 29 0.89 7.71 -8.02
N ALA A 30 0.60 7.18 -6.84
CA ALA A 30 -0.15 5.95 -6.58
C ALA A 30 -0.80 6.01 -5.20
N ASP A 31 -1.57 5.00 -4.84
CA ASP A 31 -2.16 4.83 -3.51
C ASP A 31 -1.65 3.54 -2.87
N ILE A 32 -1.39 3.56 -1.56
CA ILE A 32 -0.95 2.37 -0.80
C ILE A 32 -2.00 1.26 -0.81
N MET A 33 -3.28 1.60 -1.06
CA MET A 33 -4.38 0.64 -1.16
C MET A 33 -4.45 -0.06 -2.52
N THR A 34 -3.78 0.45 -3.55
CA THR A 34 -3.85 -0.09 -4.92
C THR A 34 -3.65 -1.61 -4.99
N PRO A 35 -2.65 -2.21 -4.35
CA PRO A 35 -2.43 -3.66 -4.41
C PRO A 35 -3.44 -4.49 -3.59
N LEU A 36 -4.24 -3.87 -2.71
CA LEU A 36 -5.24 -4.58 -1.91
C LEU A 36 -6.51 -4.89 -2.70
N VAL A 37 -6.88 -4.05 -3.67
CA VAL A 37 -8.10 -4.23 -4.46
C VAL A 37 -8.14 -5.59 -5.17
N PRO A 38 -7.11 -6.00 -5.92
CA PRO A 38 -7.10 -7.32 -6.56
C PRO A 38 -6.99 -8.48 -5.56
N MET A 39 -6.56 -8.23 -4.32
CA MET A 39 -6.59 -9.25 -3.25
C MET A 39 -8.01 -9.49 -2.71
N GLY A 40 -9.01 -8.73 -3.17
CA GLY A 40 -10.41 -8.86 -2.77
C GLY A 40 -10.85 -7.88 -1.69
N VAL A 41 -10.05 -6.83 -1.42
CA VAL A 41 -10.44 -5.77 -0.48
C VAL A 41 -11.24 -4.70 -1.22
N ASP A 42 -12.47 -4.45 -0.76
CA ASP A 42 -13.36 -3.45 -1.33
C ASP A 42 -13.03 -2.07 -0.75
N VAL A 43 -12.23 -1.30 -1.49
CA VAL A 43 -11.73 0.02 -1.07
C VAL A 43 -12.41 1.12 -1.85
N GLU A 44 -13.05 2.05 -1.15
CA GLU A 44 -13.61 3.28 -1.70
C GLU A 44 -12.83 4.51 -1.19
N ILE A 45 -12.48 5.44 -2.07
CA ILE A 45 -11.89 6.73 -1.66
C ILE A 45 -13.02 7.75 -1.50
N LYS A 46 -13.35 8.10 -0.25
CA LYS A 46 -14.38 9.10 0.06
C LYS A 46 -13.77 10.48 0.21
N SER A 47 -14.31 11.45 -0.51
CA SER A 47 -13.84 12.85 -0.45
C SER A 47 -13.89 13.38 0.98
N GLY A 48 -12.79 13.96 1.46
CA GLY A 48 -12.66 14.53 2.81
C GLY A 48 -12.50 13.50 3.93
N VAL A 49 -12.55 12.20 3.64
CA VAL A 49 -12.37 11.11 4.61
C VAL A 49 -11.10 10.31 4.30
N GLY A 50 -10.88 9.96 3.05
CA GLY A 50 -9.82 9.07 2.59
C GLY A 50 -10.33 7.67 2.27
N PRO A 51 -9.47 6.64 2.33
CA PRO A 51 -9.85 5.25 2.08
C PRO A 51 -10.85 4.74 3.12
N VAL A 52 -11.91 4.09 2.63
CA VAL A 52 -12.93 3.41 3.44
C VAL A 52 -13.08 1.99 2.92
N ILE A 53 -13.17 1.02 3.84
CA ILE A 53 -13.32 -0.40 3.57
C ILE A 53 -14.59 -0.87 4.23
N ASP A 54 -15.60 -1.25 3.44
CA ASP A 54 -16.91 -1.63 3.96
C ASP A 54 -16.90 -3.03 4.59
N HIS A 55 -16.13 -3.98 4.02
CA HIS A 55 -15.99 -5.34 4.53
C HIS A 55 -14.64 -5.49 5.27
N THR A 56 -14.66 -5.21 6.57
CA THR A 56 -13.46 -5.24 7.40
C THR A 56 -13.04 -6.66 7.78
N ILE A 57 -11.74 -6.86 8.01
CA ILE A 57 -11.18 -8.10 8.56
C ILE A 57 -11.53 -8.20 10.04
N GLN A 58 -12.25 -9.26 10.42
CA GLN A 58 -12.70 -9.51 11.80
C GLN A 58 -12.31 -10.91 12.31
N SER A 59 -11.90 -11.80 11.42
CA SER A 59 -11.63 -13.20 11.74
C SER A 59 -10.56 -13.83 10.84
N ALA A 60 -10.07 -15.01 11.25
CA ALA A 60 -9.20 -15.83 10.42
C ALA A 60 -9.82 -16.24 9.08
N ALA A 61 -11.15 -16.37 9.02
CA ALA A 61 -11.85 -16.67 7.77
C ALA A 61 -11.73 -15.52 6.77
N ASP A 62 -11.85 -14.26 7.23
CA ASP A 62 -11.71 -13.08 6.37
C ASP A 62 -10.27 -12.99 5.83
N VAL A 63 -9.26 -13.25 6.66
CA VAL A 63 -7.87 -13.35 6.23
C VAL A 63 -7.69 -14.46 5.18
N GLY A 64 -8.37 -15.59 5.37
CA GLY A 64 -8.36 -16.72 4.43
C GLY A 64 -8.87 -16.37 3.03
N HIS A 65 -9.83 -15.45 2.93
CA HIS A 65 -10.42 -15.02 1.65
C HIS A 65 -9.53 -14.07 0.84
N LEU A 66 -8.50 -13.47 1.43
CA LEU A 66 -7.58 -12.61 0.70
C LEU A 66 -6.80 -13.41 -0.34
N GLY A 67 -6.88 -12.95 -1.60
CA GLY A 67 -6.12 -13.50 -2.72
C GLY A 67 -4.64 -13.12 -2.69
N GLU A 68 -3.92 -13.60 -3.69
CA GLU A 68 -2.52 -13.25 -3.96
C GLU A 68 -2.43 -12.23 -5.08
N LEU A 69 -1.50 -11.30 -4.97
CA LEU A 69 -1.23 -10.28 -5.99
C LEU A 69 -0.36 -10.84 -7.10
N ASP A 70 -0.81 -10.72 -8.34
CA ASP A 70 0.00 -10.81 -9.55
C ASP A 70 0.18 -9.39 -10.13
N PRO A 71 1.36 -8.74 -9.95
CA PRO A 71 1.52 -7.33 -10.31
C PRO A 71 1.31 -7.04 -11.79
N GLN A 72 1.64 -7.96 -12.68
CA GLN A 72 1.48 -7.75 -14.13
C GLN A 72 0.01 -7.81 -14.55
N ARG A 73 -0.73 -8.77 -14.02
CA ARG A 73 -2.15 -8.96 -14.31
C ARG A 73 -3.02 -7.92 -13.62
N ASP A 74 -2.73 -7.65 -12.34
CA ASP A 74 -3.67 -7.00 -11.44
C ASP A 74 -3.44 -5.48 -11.34
N VAL A 75 -2.17 -5.05 -11.41
CA VAL A 75 -1.76 -3.64 -11.25
C VAL A 75 -0.71 -3.22 -12.31
N GLY A 76 -0.75 -3.83 -13.48
CA GLY A 76 0.19 -3.57 -14.60
C GLY A 76 0.26 -2.09 -14.99
N PHE A 77 -0.84 -1.35 -14.84
CA PHE A 77 -0.89 0.09 -15.08
C PHE A 77 0.10 0.90 -14.21
N VAL A 78 0.42 0.41 -13.00
CA VAL A 78 1.44 1.04 -12.14
C VAL A 78 2.83 0.85 -12.74
N MET A 79 3.13 -0.38 -13.23
CA MET A 79 4.41 -0.68 -13.87
C MET A 79 4.58 0.08 -15.19
N ASP A 80 3.49 0.26 -15.94
CA ASP A 80 3.50 1.06 -17.17
C ASP A 80 3.73 2.55 -16.86
N THR A 81 3.16 3.07 -15.77
CA THR A 81 3.48 4.43 -15.28
C THR A 81 4.97 4.57 -14.95
N VAL A 82 5.56 3.59 -14.25
CA VAL A 82 6.99 3.61 -13.90
C VAL A 82 7.85 3.63 -15.16
N LYS A 83 7.54 2.81 -16.16
CA LYS A 83 8.27 2.77 -17.45
C LYS A 83 8.19 4.11 -18.20
N LEU A 84 7.00 4.73 -18.28
CA LEU A 84 6.84 6.04 -18.88
C LEU A 84 7.69 7.10 -18.19
N LEU A 85 7.72 7.07 -16.86
CA LEU A 85 8.50 8.01 -16.04
C LEU A 85 10.02 7.83 -16.22
N GLN A 86 10.50 6.60 -16.47
CA GLN A 86 11.91 6.36 -16.81
C GLN A 86 12.37 7.11 -18.04
N GLU A 87 11.50 7.30 -19.01
CA GLU A 87 11.81 8.01 -20.26
C GLU A 87 11.67 9.54 -20.12
N GLN A 88 10.90 10.01 -19.13
CA GLN A 88 10.48 11.41 -19.01
C GLN A 88 11.16 12.18 -17.88
N LEU A 89 11.65 11.50 -16.84
CA LEU A 89 12.25 12.15 -15.68
C LEU A 89 13.75 12.40 -15.87
N SER A 90 14.20 13.56 -15.42
CA SER A 90 15.64 13.89 -15.27
C SER A 90 16.19 13.57 -13.87
N VAL A 91 15.32 13.16 -12.94
CA VAL A 91 15.63 12.83 -11.55
C VAL A 91 15.20 11.38 -11.24
N PRO A 92 15.78 10.74 -10.20
CA PRO A 92 15.39 9.39 -9.84
C PRO A 92 13.92 9.30 -9.41
N LEU A 93 13.26 8.19 -9.78
CA LEU A 93 11.90 7.85 -9.35
C LEU A 93 11.94 6.98 -8.10
N ILE A 94 11.17 7.37 -7.09
CA ILE A 94 10.91 6.59 -5.88
C ILE A 94 9.55 5.92 -6.02
N GLY A 95 9.55 4.58 -6.06
CA GLY A 95 8.36 3.76 -5.90
C GLY A 95 8.02 3.54 -4.42
N PHE A 96 6.84 3.02 -4.12
CA PHE A 96 6.47 2.75 -2.72
C PHE A 96 5.38 1.70 -2.55
N ALA A 97 5.22 1.25 -1.31
CA ALA A 97 4.08 0.46 -0.84
C ALA A 97 3.73 0.85 0.60
N GLY A 98 2.52 0.52 1.02
CA GLY A 98 2.16 0.53 2.43
C GLY A 98 2.80 -0.63 3.16
N ALA A 99 3.20 -0.42 4.41
CA ALA A 99 3.69 -1.47 5.29
C ALA A 99 2.53 -2.36 5.79
N PRO A 100 2.79 -3.62 6.11
CA PRO A 100 1.75 -4.56 6.55
C PRO A 100 0.90 -4.05 7.71
N PHE A 101 1.49 -3.48 8.77
CA PHE A 101 0.72 -2.94 9.90
C PHE A 101 -0.22 -1.81 9.49
N THR A 102 0.26 -0.85 8.71
CA THR A 102 -0.56 0.27 8.23
C THR A 102 -1.72 -0.24 7.37
N LEU A 103 -1.47 -1.17 6.43
CA LEU A 103 -2.51 -1.75 5.58
C LEU A 103 -3.52 -2.58 6.39
N ALA A 104 -3.04 -3.46 7.29
CA ALA A 104 -3.90 -4.23 8.19
C ALA A 104 -4.79 -3.32 9.03
N SER A 105 -4.26 -2.20 9.51
CA SER A 105 -5.04 -1.25 10.29
C SER A 105 -6.19 -0.66 9.49
N TYR A 106 -6.00 -0.28 8.22
CA TYR A 106 -7.10 0.13 7.33
C TYR A 106 -8.13 -0.98 7.15
N MET A 107 -7.66 -2.22 6.91
CA MET A 107 -8.52 -3.37 6.64
C MET A 107 -9.35 -3.77 7.85
N ILE A 108 -8.87 -3.57 9.08
CA ILE A 108 -9.55 -3.92 10.32
C ILE A 108 -10.43 -2.77 10.83
N GLU A 109 -9.90 -1.52 10.84
CA GLU A 109 -10.64 -0.34 11.32
C GLU A 109 -11.72 0.13 10.31
N GLY A 110 -11.60 -0.25 9.03
CA GLY A 110 -12.51 0.18 7.97
C GLY A 110 -12.22 1.58 7.41
N GLY A 111 -11.12 2.21 7.86
CA GLY A 111 -10.74 3.55 7.46
C GLY A 111 -9.70 4.17 8.40
N PRO A 112 -9.48 5.50 8.30
CA PRO A 112 -8.57 6.20 9.21
C PRO A 112 -9.01 6.06 10.67
N SER A 113 -8.08 5.69 11.56
CA SER A 113 -8.32 5.55 13.00
C SER A 113 -7.33 6.40 13.81
N LYS A 114 -7.77 6.89 14.98
CA LYS A 114 -6.89 7.61 15.90
C LYS A 114 -6.27 6.69 16.95
N ASN A 115 -6.98 5.65 17.33
CA ASN A 115 -6.64 4.83 18.50
C ASN A 115 -6.25 3.40 18.15
N TYR A 116 -6.58 2.93 16.96
CA TYR A 116 -6.26 1.57 16.45
C TYR A 116 -6.71 0.46 17.42
N HIS A 117 -7.83 0.66 18.14
CA HIS A 117 -8.25 -0.28 19.16
C HIS A 117 -8.82 -1.58 18.60
N LEU A 118 -9.47 -1.54 17.42
CA LEU A 118 -9.90 -2.77 16.74
C LEU A 118 -8.70 -3.56 16.23
N THR A 119 -7.72 -2.87 15.64
CA THR A 119 -6.46 -3.46 15.18
C THR A 119 -5.72 -4.15 16.33
N LYS A 120 -5.54 -3.44 17.46
CA LYS A 120 -4.89 -4.00 18.64
C LYS A 120 -5.68 -5.15 19.26
N ALA A 121 -7.01 -5.02 19.31
CA ALA A 121 -7.87 -6.10 19.81
C ALA A 121 -7.76 -7.36 18.97
N PHE A 122 -7.75 -7.23 17.63
CA PHE A 122 -7.56 -8.35 16.72
C PHE A 122 -6.16 -8.99 16.90
N MET A 123 -5.12 -8.16 16.93
CA MET A 123 -3.73 -8.58 17.12
C MET A 123 -3.53 -9.41 18.41
N TYR A 124 -4.12 -8.96 19.53
CA TYR A 124 -3.97 -9.65 20.83
C TYR A 124 -4.90 -10.85 20.98
N ALA A 125 -6.14 -10.74 20.48
CA ALA A 125 -7.14 -11.80 20.68
C ALA A 125 -7.03 -12.94 19.67
N GLN A 126 -6.44 -12.71 18.50
CA GLN A 126 -6.33 -13.67 17.40
C GLN A 126 -4.91 -13.69 16.80
N PRO A 127 -3.86 -14.01 17.60
CA PRO A 127 -2.47 -13.87 17.16
C PRO A 127 -2.12 -14.72 15.93
N GLU A 128 -2.72 -15.90 15.76
CA GLU A 128 -2.50 -16.74 14.58
C GLU A 128 -3.11 -16.13 13.31
N ALA A 129 -4.30 -15.55 13.41
CA ALA A 129 -4.95 -14.84 12.30
C ALA A 129 -4.20 -13.55 11.96
N TRP A 130 -3.70 -12.85 12.98
CA TRP A 130 -2.84 -11.68 12.80
C TRP A 130 -1.55 -12.03 12.05
N GLN A 131 -0.85 -13.09 12.47
CA GLN A 131 0.37 -13.54 11.80
C GLN A 131 0.09 -13.90 10.34
N ALA A 132 -0.98 -14.65 10.07
CA ALA A 132 -1.38 -14.99 8.71
C ALA A 132 -1.69 -13.74 7.85
N LEU A 133 -2.27 -12.70 8.44
CA LEU A 133 -2.51 -11.41 7.77
C LEU A 133 -1.18 -10.70 7.47
N MET A 134 -0.26 -10.63 8.44
CA MET A 134 1.07 -10.04 8.26
C MET A 134 1.87 -10.77 7.18
N ASP A 135 1.84 -12.10 7.15
CA ASP A 135 2.53 -12.90 6.14
C ASP A 135 1.98 -12.61 4.72
N LYS A 136 0.66 -12.57 4.56
CA LYS A 136 0.03 -12.24 3.27
C LYS A 136 0.37 -10.84 2.79
N LEU A 137 0.26 -9.84 3.67
CA LEU A 137 0.56 -8.45 3.34
C LEU A 137 2.05 -8.23 3.11
N GLY A 138 2.93 -8.91 3.86
CA GLY A 138 4.37 -8.89 3.65
C GLY A 138 4.75 -9.47 2.28
N ALA A 139 4.20 -10.63 1.93
CA ALA A 139 4.42 -11.26 0.63
C ALA A 139 3.94 -10.36 -0.52
N MET A 140 2.75 -9.76 -0.40
CA MET A 140 2.21 -8.80 -1.35
C MET A 140 3.13 -7.59 -1.50
N THR A 141 3.57 -6.97 -0.38
CA THR A 141 4.45 -5.79 -0.37
C THR A 141 5.77 -6.09 -1.10
N VAL A 142 6.40 -7.23 -0.80
CA VAL A 142 7.64 -7.67 -1.47
C VAL A 142 7.40 -7.84 -2.98
N THR A 143 6.35 -8.52 -3.38
CA THR A 143 6.02 -8.78 -4.78
C THR A 143 5.74 -7.48 -5.53
N TYR A 144 4.99 -6.56 -4.94
CA TYR A 144 4.64 -5.26 -5.53
C TYR A 144 5.85 -4.34 -5.69
N LEU A 145 6.72 -4.25 -4.66
CA LEU A 145 7.93 -3.43 -4.71
C LEU A 145 8.95 -3.99 -5.71
N LYS A 146 9.12 -5.31 -5.77
CA LYS A 146 9.99 -5.94 -6.79
C LYS A 146 9.53 -5.60 -8.20
N ALA A 147 8.22 -5.64 -8.48
CA ALA A 147 7.69 -5.28 -9.77
C ALA A 147 7.96 -3.81 -10.13
N GLN A 148 7.88 -2.88 -9.16
CA GLN A 148 8.23 -1.47 -9.37
C GLN A 148 9.73 -1.29 -9.66
N ILE A 149 10.61 -2.00 -8.96
CA ILE A 149 12.07 -2.00 -9.21
C ILE A 149 12.35 -2.54 -10.61
N ASP A 150 11.77 -3.68 -10.96
CA ASP A 150 11.95 -4.31 -12.28
C ASP A 150 11.41 -3.42 -13.43
N ALA A 151 10.41 -2.60 -13.17
CA ALA A 151 9.89 -1.61 -14.10
C ALA A 151 10.77 -0.36 -14.22
N GLY A 152 11.70 -0.11 -13.27
CA GLY A 152 12.69 0.97 -13.34
C GLY A 152 12.68 1.96 -12.16
N ALA A 153 11.97 1.73 -11.07
CA ALA A 153 12.08 2.58 -9.89
C ALA A 153 13.52 2.56 -9.34
N ALA A 154 14.11 3.74 -9.14
CA ALA A 154 15.49 3.88 -8.69
C ALA A 154 15.65 3.59 -7.19
N ALA A 155 14.60 3.80 -6.42
CA ALA A 155 14.50 3.49 -5.00
C ALA A 155 13.06 3.11 -4.67
N VAL A 156 12.86 2.45 -3.53
CA VAL A 156 11.53 2.14 -3.01
C VAL A 156 11.43 2.50 -1.53
N GLN A 157 10.24 2.95 -1.13
CA GLN A 157 9.90 3.33 0.23
C GLN A 157 8.76 2.45 0.75
N ILE A 158 8.87 1.95 1.97
CA ILE A 158 7.76 1.32 2.70
C ILE A 158 7.19 2.34 3.68
N PHE A 159 5.91 2.69 3.52
CA PHE A 159 5.24 3.64 4.41
C PHE A 159 4.52 2.90 5.54
N ASP A 160 5.07 2.99 6.75
CA ASP A 160 4.45 2.47 7.96
C ASP A 160 3.97 3.61 8.86
N SER A 161 3.07 4.42 8.33
CA SER A 161 2.64 5.69 8.93
C SER A 161 1.98 5.51 10.30
N TRP A 162 1.45 4.31 10.59
CA TRP A 162 0.66 4.06 11.79
C TRP A 162 1.33 3.16 12.83
N VAL A 163 2.49 2.60 12.54
CA VAL A 163 3.20 1.69 13.45
C VAL A 163 3.61 2.37 14.77
N GLY A 164 3.75 3.69 14.78
CA GLY A 164 3.97 4.48 16.00
C GLY A 164 2.84 4.39 17.04
N ALA A 165 1.70 3.77 16.70
CA ALA A 165 0.65 3.44 17.66
C ALA A 165 1.01 2.24 18.57
N LEU A 166 2.03 1.46 18.21
CA LEU A 166 2.55 0.34 18.99
C LEU A 166 3.70 0.79 19.90
N ASN A 167 3.85 0.10 21.03
CA ASN A 167 5.07 0.16 21.81
C ASN A 167 6.14 -0.79 21.26
N ASP A 168 7.36 -0.71 21.79
CA ASP A 168 8.50 -1.52 21.31
C ASP A 168 8.28 -3.03 21.46
N GLU A 169 7.59 -3.47 22.51
CA GLU A 169 7.33 -4.88 22.78
C GLU A 169 6.32 -5.45 21.76
N ASP A 170 5.23 -4.73 21.52
CA ASP A 170 4.24 -5.09 20.52
C ASP A 170 4.83 -5.13 19.12
N TYR A 171 5.64 -4.13 18.77
CA TYR A 171 6.32 -4.11 17.47
C TYR A 171 7.18 -5.35 17.27
N ARG A 172 8.03 -5.70 18.26
CA ARG A 172 8.92 -6.87 18.17
C ARG A 172 8.18 -8.19 18.15
N THR A 173 7.03 -8.26 18.82
CA THR A 173 6.27 -9.50 18.95
C THR A 173 5.39 -9.77 17.76
N TYR A 174 4.79 -8.72 17.17
CA TYR A 174 3.71 -8.87 16.20
C TYR A 174 4.04 -8.35 14.80
N ILE A 175 5.15 -7.61 14.61
CA ILE A 175 5.49 -6.96 13.33
C ILE A 175 6.86 -7.37 12.81
N ALA A 176 7.91 -7.42 13.66
CA ALA A 176 9.31 -7.60 13.27
C ALA A 176 9.65 -9.03 12.84
#